data_55ef6713164c6daad61acff7ba54d970
#
_entry.id   55ef6713164c6daad61acff7ba54d970
#
_cell.length_a   1.000
_cell.length_b   1.000
_cell.length_c   1.000
_cell.angle_alpha   90.00
_cell.angle_beta   90.00
_cell.angle_gamma   90.00
#
_symmetry.space_group_name_H-M   'P 1'
#
loop_
_entity.id
_entity.type
_entity.pdbx_description
1 polymer ?
#
loop_
_entity_poly.entity_id
_entity_poly.type
_entity_poly.pdbx_seq_one_letter_code
_entity_poly.pdbx_strand_id
1 'polypeptide(L)'
;MKPHTAPTKRFDRELFNANDPQTRESAKRLLPPKLKEILKLDEEPVLEDNPKAYGIDLLCEKHNLSVEVETKHGWGDGKFQWGDMHIPRRKFRYTKVDGEVFFVVFNTNRTQAGIMTKDSVKKERVVNKFNRLSRLHEDYISVPVEEIIWV
;
A
#
# COMPACT_ATOMS: atom_id res chain seq x y z
N MET A 1 -11.84 -16.15 25.78
CA MET A 1 -11.48 -15.31 25.68
C MET A 1 -11.23 -14.79 24.72
N LYS A 2 -11.27 -14.39 24.41
CA LYS A 2 -10.91 -13.79 23.72
C LYS A 2 -10.02 -13.28 23.43
N PRO A 3 -10.14 -13.56 23.45
CA PRO A 3 -9.32 -12.69 23.06
C PRO A 3 -8.22 -12.65 22.69
N HIS A 4 -7.84 -13.28 22.66
CA HIS A 4 -6.58 -13.16 22.31
C HIS A 4 -6.34 -12.53 21.03
N THR A 5 -7.29 -12.35 20.24
CA THR A 5 -7.28 -11.59 19.02
C THR A 5 -7.10 -10.12 19.31
N ALA A 6 -7.75 -9.62 20.32
CA ALA A 6 -7.66 -8.21 20.66
C ALA A 6 -6.26 -7.78 21.07
N PRO A 7 -5.53 -8.54 21.88
CA PRO A 7 -4.14 -8.15 22.18
C PRO A 7 -3.26 -8.13 20.94
N THR A 8 -3.42 -9.08 20.04
CA THR A 8 -2.64 -9.11 18.82
C THR A 8 -2.94 -7.90 17.95
N LYS A 9 -4.20 -7.56 17.80
CA LYS A 9 -4.58 -6.39 17.02
C LYS A 9 -4.07 -5.09 17.62
N ARG A 10 -4.06 -4.99 18.93
CA ARG A 10 -3.55 -3.82 19.62
C ARG A 10 -2.07 -3.66 19.37
N PHE A 11 -1.34 -4.76 19.43
CA PHE A 11 0.08 -4.77 19.18
C PHE A 11 0.37 -4.33 17.75
N ASP A 12 -0.40 -4.87 16.78
CA ASP A 12 -0.28 -4.49 15.38
C ASP A 12 -0.59 -3.01 15.16
N ARG A 13 -1.53 -2.46 15.91
CA ARG A 13 -1.88 -1.05 15.81
C ARG A 13 -0.71 -0.17 16.26
N GLU A 14 -0.02 -0.55 17.33
CA GLU A 14 1.14 0.19 17.78
C GLU A 14 2.23 0.19 16.72
N LEU A 15 2.49 -0.97 16.12
CA LEU A 15 3.46 -1.09 15.05
C LEU A 15 3.05 -0.25 13.85
N PHE A 16 1.78 -0.29 13.48
CA PHE A 16 1.24 0.50 12.40
C PHE A 16 1.43 1.99 12.67
N ASN A 17 1.07 2.45 13.87
CA ASN A 17 1.21 3.85 14.24
C ASN A 17 2.66 4.32 14.25
N ALA A 18 3.59 3.42 14.59
CA ALA A 18 5.01 3.75 14.59
C ALA A 18 5.58 3.86 13.18
N ASN A 19 5.11 3.02 12.25
CA ASN A 19 5.67 2.94 10.90
C ASN A 19 4.96 3.76 9.86
N ASP A 20 3.66 4.01 10.05
CA ASP A 20 2.84 4.68 9.05
C ASP A 20 3.35 6.07 8.66
N PRO A 21 3.68 6.98 9.60
CA PRO A 21 4.22 8.27 9.23
C PRO A 21 5.53 8.15 8.45
N GLN A 22 6.40 7.22 8.81
CA GLN A 22 7.66 7.01 8.10
C GLN A 22 7.42 6.50 6.69
N THR A 23 6.44 5.63 6.51
CA THR A 23 6.09 5.10 5.19
C THR A 23 5.56 6.22 4.31
N ARG A 24 4.69 7.09 4.84
CA ARG A 24 4.18 8.23 4.08
C ARG A 24 5.31 9.19 3.70
N GLU A 25 6.23 9.47 4.61
CA GLU A 25 7.36 10.37 4.31
C GLU A 25 8.26 9.79 3.24
N SER A 26 8.52 8.48 3.29
CA SER A 26 9.30 7.80 2.26
C SER A 26 8.60 7.89 0.90
N ALA A 27 7.28 7.73 0.88
CA ALA A 27 6.49 7.82 -0.34
C ALA A 27 6.57 9.22 -0.94
N LYS A 28 6.44 10.25 -0.12
CA LYS A 28 6.53 11.65 -0.60
C LYS A 28 7.87 11.96 -1.23
N ARG A 29 8.91 11.29 -0.76
CA ARG A 29 10.27 11.51 -1.25
C ARG A 29 10.61 10.65 -2.47
N LEU A 30 10.17 9.40 -2.48
CA LEU A 30 10.62 8.41 -3.46
C LEU A 30 9.71 8.27 -4.67
N LEU A 31 8.41 8.49 -4.51
CA LEU A 31 7.44 8.22 -5.57
C LEU A 31 7.30 9.30 -6.64
N PRO A 32 7.44 10.60 -6.34
CA PRO A 32 7.13 11.64 -7.34
C PRO A 32 7.82 11.48 -8.69
N PRO A 33 9.13 11.17 -8.77
CA PRO A 33 9.76 10.98 -10.08
C PRO A 33 9.13 9.83 -10.88
N LYS A 34 8.81 8.74 -10.19
CA LYS A 34 8.23 7.57 -10.85
C LYS A 34 6.79 7.82 -11.29
N LEU A 35 6.02 8.52 -10.47
CA LEU A 35 4.65 8.87 -10.81
C LEU A 35 4.60 9.84 -11.99
N LYS A 36 5.55 10.78 -12.03
CA LYS A 36 5.69 11.67 -13.18
C LYS A 36 5.89 10.86 -14.46
N GLU A 37 6.76 9.86 -14.40
CA GLU A 37 7.04 8.99 -15.54
C GLU A 37 5.81 8.19 -15.97
N ILE A 38 5.16 7.54 -15.01
CA ILE A 38 4.00 6.69 -15.26
C ILE A 38 2.86 7.49 -15.90
N LEU A 39 2.58 8.66 -15.35
CA LEU A 39 1.45 9.50 -15.77
C LEU A 39 1.81 10.49 -16.86
N LYS A 40 3.08 10.55 -17.24
CA LYS A 40 3.58 11.48 -18.28
C LYS A 40 3.23 12.92 -17.94
N LEU A 41 3.54 13.30 -16.71
CA LEU A 41 3.27 14.66 -16.22
C LEU A 41 4.42 15.59 -16.60
N ASP A 42 4.14 16.90 -16.68
CA ASP A 42 5.15 17.91 -16.96
C ASP A 42 6.04 18.16 -15.74
N GLU A 43 5.56 17.85 -14.56
CA GLU A 43 6.27 18.08 -13.31
C GLU A 43 6.04 16.92 -12.36
N GLU A 44 6.89 16.78 -11.35
CA GLU A 44 6.69 15.77 -10.30
C GLU A 44 5.50 16.16 -9.43
N PRO A 45 4.58 15.23 -9.17
CA PRO A 45 3.46 15.54 -8.29
C PRO A 45 3.94 15.69 -6.85
N VAL A 46 3.36 16.65 -6.13
CA VAL A 46 3.64 16.84 -4.71
C VAL A 46 2.57 16.08 -3.93
N LEU A 47 2.99 15.06 -3.20
CA LEU A 47 2.08 14.24 -2.40
C LEU A 47 1.95 14.85 -1.01
N GLU A 48 0.72 14.95 -0.53
CA GLU A 48 0.42 15.49 0.80
C GLU A 48 -0.46 14.53 1.57
N ASP A 49 -0.35 14.58 2.90
CA ASP A 49 -1.20 13.75 3.75
C ASP A 49 -2.66 14.09 3.54
N ASN A 50 -3.50 13.05 3.47
CA ASN A 50 -4.93 13.24 3.40
C ASN A 50 -5.42 13.74 4.77
N PRO A 51 -6.10 14.88 4.84
CA PRO A 51 -6.60 15.39 6.12
C PRO A 51 -7.71 14.52 6.73
N LYS A 52 -8.32 13.64 5.94
CA LYS A 52 -9.37 12.75 6.45
C LYS A 52 -8.76 11.50 7.07
N ALA A 53 -9.12 11.23 8.32
CA ALA A 53 -8.50 10.17 9.13
C ALA A 53 -8.64 8.77 8.51
N TYR A 54 -9.74 8.47 7.86
CA TYR A 54 -9.99 7.14 7.31
C TYR A 54 -9.99 7.10 5.79
N GLY A 55 -9.41 8.12 5.18
CA GLY A 55 -9.28 8.16 3.73
C GLY A 55 -7.98 7.52 3.26
N ILE A 56 -7.78 7.55 1.96
CA ILE A 56 -6.53 7.10 1.34
C ILE A 56 -5.37 7.96 1.87
N ASP A 57 -4.18 7.38 1.95
CA ASP A 57 -3.06 7.99 2.68
C ASP A 57 -2.58 9.34 2.16
N LEU A 58 -2.34 9.44 0.86
CA LEU A 58 -1.70 10.61 0.27
C LEU A 58 -2.49 11.12 -0.93
N LEU A 59 -2.48 12.43 -1.13
CA LEU A 59 -3.21 13.09 -2.22
C LEU A 59 -2.32 14.07 -2.97
N CYS A 60 -2.62 14.24 -4.25
CA CYS A 60 -2.13 15.36 -5.04
C CYS A 60 -3.34 15.89 -5.82
N GLU A 61 -3.99 16.92 -5.31
CA GLU A 61 -5.22 17.45 -5.92
C GLU A 61 -4.98 18.01 -7.31
N LYS A 62 -3.85 18.66 -7.50
CA LYS A 62 -3.51 19.26 -8.79
C LYS A 62 -3.58 18.26 -9.94
N HIS A 63 -3.15 17.03 -9.69
CA HIS A 63 -3.12 15.98 -10.71
C HIS A 63 -4.21 14.93 -10.52
N ASN A 64 -5.13 15.16 -9.61
CA ASN A 64 -6.22 14.23 -9.30
C ASN A 64 -5.67 12.83 -9.05
N LEU A 65 -4.75 12.74 -8.11
CA LEU A 65 -3.94 11.56 -7.84
C LEU A 65 -4.03 11.21 -6.35
N SER A 66 -4.18 9.93 -6.06
CA SER A 66 -4.23 9.42 -4.68
C SER A 66 -3.33 8.21 -4.56
N VAL A 67 -2.70 8.04 -3.41
CA VAL A 67 -1.77 6.94 -3.17
C VAL A 67 -2.06 6.32 -1.81
N GLU A 68 -2.23 5.00 -1.80
CA GLU A 68 -2.35 4.22 -0.57
C GLU A 68 -1.03 3.48 -0.37
N VAL A 69 -0.44 3.60 0.81
CA VAL A 69 0.88 3.05 1.08
C VAL A 69 0.87 2.06 2.23
N GLU A 70 1.78 1.10 2.19
CA GLU A 70 2.00 0.19 3.31
C GLU A 70 3.42 -0.38 3.24
N THR A 71 3.85 -0.97 4.34
CA THR A 71 5.15 -1.64 4.44
C THR A 71 4.92 -3.14 4.61
N LYS A 72 5.63 -3.95 3.82
CA LYS A 72 5.60 -5.40 3.95
C LYS A 72 6.80 -5.82 4.78
N HIS A 73 6.56 -6.18 6.04
CA HIS A 73 7.62 -6.47 6.99
C HIS A 73 8.44 -7.72 6.66
N GLY A 74 7.90 -8.64 5.89
CA GLY A 74 8.63 -9.82 5.45
C GLY A 74 9.56 -9.59 4.27
N TRP A 75 9.52 -8.40 3.68
CA TRP A 75 10.35 -8.07 2.51
C TRP A 75 11.54 -7.22 2.97
N GLY A 76 12.72 -7.84 2.99
CA GLY A 76 13.96 -7.17 3.43
C GLY A 76 14.67 -6.44 2.29
N ASP A 77 16.00 -6.46 2.32
CA ASP A 77 16.82 -5.70 1.38
C ASP A 77 16.94 -6.33 0.00
N GLY A 78 16.63 -7.62 -0.13
CA GLY A 78 16.72 -8.31 -1.41
C GLY A 78 15.57 -8.01 -2.32
N LYS A 79 15.59 -8.62 -3.50
CA LYS A 79 14.47 -8.50 -4.43
C LYS A 79 13.22 -9.11 -3.83
N PHE A 80 12.07 -8.63 -4.28
CA PHE A 80 10.79 -9.20 -3.91
C PHE A 80 10.76 -10.67 -4.38
N GLN A 81 10.52 -11.60 -3.45
CA GLN A 81 10.72 -13.03 -3.70
C GLN A 81 9.46 -13.79 -4.07
N TRP A 82 8.30 -13.15 -3.98
CA TRP A 82 7.03 -13.85 -4.18
C TRP A 82 6.51 -13.62 -5.59
N GLY A 83 5.61 -14.49 -6.04
CA GLY A 83 5.01 -14.38 -7.37
C GLY A 83 3.90 -13.35 -7.46
N ASP A 84 3.39 -12.90 -6.30
CA ASP A 84 2.31 -11.93 -6.24
C ASP A 84 2.45 -11.05 -5.01
N MET A 85 1.81 -9.89 -5.05
CA MET A 85 1.74 -8.96 -3.95
C MET A 85 0.31 -9.00 -3.39
N HIS A 86 0.18 -9.04 -2.07
CA HIS A 86 -1.12 -9.08 -1.42
C HIS A 86 -1.51 -7.73 -0.87
N ILE A 87 -2.70 -7.26 -1.26
CA ILE A 87 -3.28 -6.02 -0.76
C ILE A 87 -4.49 -6.41 0.10
N PRO A 88 -4.61 -5.94 1.34
CA PRO A 88 -5.79 -6.26 2.15
C PRO A 88 -7.08 -5.91 1.40
N ARG A 89 -8.04 -6.83 1.41
CA ARG A 89 -9.28 -6.65 0.66
C ARG A 89 -10.01 -5.36 1.04
N ARG A 90 -9.94 -4.94 2.28
CA ARG A 90 -10.60 -3.71 2.73
C ARG A 90 -10.15 -2.48 1.94
N LYS A 91 -8.96 -2.52 1.36
CA LYS A 91 -8.43 -1.41 0.58
C LYS A 91 -9.01 -1.34 -0.83
N PHE A 92 -9.76 -2.36 -1.25
CA PHE A 92 -10.43 -2.34 -2.55
C PHE A 92 -11.34 -1.11 -2.69
N ARG A 93 -11.89 -0.62 -1.60
CA ARG A 93 -12.75 0.57 -1.62
C ARG A 93 -12.06 1.79 -2.23
N TYR A 94 -10.73 1.85 -2.14
CA TYR A 94 -9.99 2.99 -2.69
C TYR A 94 -9.94 2.97 -4.23
N THR A 95 -10.25 1.84 -4.87
CA THR A 95 -10.34 1.80 -6.33
C THR A 95 -11.53 2.62 -6.84
N LYS A 96 -12.45 2.98 -5.95
CA LYS A 96 -13.64 3.77 -6.30
C LYS A 96 -13.39 5.27 -6.19
N VAL A 97 -12.24 5.68 -5.70
CA VAL A 97 -11.88 7.09 -5.59
C VAL A 97 -11.64 7.64 -7.01
N ASP A 98 -12.16 8.86 -7.26
CA ASP A 98 -11.98 9.50 -8.56
C ASP A 98 -10.50 9.75 -8.85
N GLY A 99 -10.15 9.75 -10.13
CA GLY A 99 -8.81 10.05 -10.58
C GLY A 99 -7.90 8.83 -10.57
N GLU A 100 -6.61 9.09 -10.62
CA GLU A 100 -5.61 8.03 -10.59
C GLU A 100 -5.38 7.58 -9.16
N VAL A 101 -5.38 6.28 -8.93
CA VAL A 101 -5.13 5.69 -7.62
C VAL A 101 -4.02 4.67 -7.75
N PHE A 102 -3.02 4.80 -6.89
CA PHE A 102 -1.91 3.85 -6.84
C PHE A 102 -1.84 3.20 -5.47
N PHE A 103 -1.54 1.92 -5.46
CA PHE A 103 -1.29 1.16 -4.23
C PHE A 103 0.19 0.87 -4.22
N VAL A 104 0.86 1.24 -3.15
CA VAL A 104 2.32 1.12 -3.06
C VAL A 104 2.70 0.33 -1.82
N VAL A 105 3.52 -0.68 -2.00
CA VAL A 105 4.01 -1.51 -0.91
C VAL A 105 5.53 -1.38 -0.86
N PHE A 106 6.03 -0.92 0.28
CA PHE A 106 7.46 -0.77 0.53
C PHE A 106 8.03 -2.01 1.20
N ASN A 107 9.32 -2.24 1.01
CA ASN A 107 10.02 -3.21 1.81
C ASN A 107 10.23 -2.66 3.23
N THR A 108 10.80 -3.48 4.13
CA THR A 108 10.91 -3.13 5.56
C THR A 108 11.60 -1.80 5.81
N ASN A 109 12.71 -1.53 5.13
CA ASN A 109 13.47 -0.28 5.33
C ASN A 109 13.07 0.83 4.37
N ARG A 110 12.03 0.63 3.58
CA ARG A 110 11.50 1.64 2.67
C ARG A 110 12.52 2.14 1.64
N THR A 111 13.35 1.21 1.16
CA THR A 111 14.33 1.48 0.11
C THR A 111 13.87 0.99 -1.25
N GLN A 112 12.86 0.12 -1.28
CA GLN A 112 12.27 -0.44 -2.50
C GLN A 112 10.76 -0.38 -2.37
N ALA A 113 10.08 -0.28 -3.51
CA ALA A 113 8.63 -0.29 -3.52
C ALA A 113 8.09 -0.93 -4.79
N GLY A 114 6.90 -1.52 -4.66
CA GLY A 114 6.13 -1.97 -5.80
C GLY A 114 4.90 -1.10 -5.92
N ILE A 115 4.64 -0.59 -7.11
CA ILE A 115 3.48 0.27 -7.41
C ILE A 115 2.48 -0.52 -8.22
N MET A 116 1.22 -0.50 -7.79
CA MET A 116 0.11 -1.17 -8.47
C MET A 116 -0.95 -0.12 -8.81
N THR A 117 -1.51 -0.22 -10.00
CA THR A 117 -2.60 0.67 -10.41
C THR A 117 -3.93 0.10 -9.92
N LYS A 118 -4.97 0.93 -9.92
CA LYS A 118 -6.29 0.45 -9.52
C LYS A 118 -6.83 -0.64 -10.44
N ASP A 119 -6.36 -0.70 -11.69
CA ASP A 119 -6.78 -1.74 -12.61
C ASP A 119 -6.23 -3.12 -12.23
N SER A 120 -5.14 -3.17 -11.49
CA SER A 120 -4.57 -4.43 -11.03
C SER A 120 -5.20 -4.93 -9.73
N VAL A 121 -5.81 -4.03 -8.96
CA VAL A 121 -6.44 -4.37 -7.68
C VAL A 121 -7.90 -4.74 -7.97
N LYS A 122 -8.12 -6.01 -8.30
CA LYS A 122 -9.42 -6.51 -8.77
C LYS A 122 -10.08 -7.40 -7.73
N LYS A 123 -11.37 -7.23 -7.58
CA LYS A 123 -12.16 -8.02 -6.65
C LYS A 123 -12.13 -9.52 -6.99
N GLU A 124 -11.97 -9.88 -8.27
CA GLU A 124 -11.86 -11.27 -8.73
C GLU A 124 -10.59 -11.96 -8.26
N ARG A 125 -9.61 -11.19 -7.79
CA ARG A 125 -8.31 -11.70 -7.34
C ARG A 125 -8.25 -11.92 -5.83
N VAL A 126 -9.40 -11.96 -5.15
CA VAL A 126 -9.43 -12.18 -3.70
C VAL A 126 -9.00 -13.59 -3.36
N VAL A 127 -8.07 -13.70 -2.41
CA VAL A 127 -7.63 -14.96 -1.83
C VAL A 127 -7.73 -14.87 -0.32
N ASN A 128 -7.97 -16.03 0.31
CA ASN A 128 -8.03 -16.09 1.78
C ASN A 128 -6.74 -16.72 2.28
N LYS A 129 -6.07 -16.05 3.21
CA LYS A 129 -4.82 -16.54 3.76
C LYS A 129 -4.79 -16.39 5.27
N PHE A 130 -4.07 -17.29 5.93
CA PHE A 130 -3.86 -17.21 7.35
C PHE A 130 -2.79 -16.16 7.63
N ASN A 131 -3.11 -15.17 8.45
CA ASN A 131 -2.18 -14.15 8.86
C ASN A 131 -1.54 -14.57 10.17
N ARG A 132 -0.24 -14.79 10.18
CA ARG A 132 0.47 -15.27 11.36
C ARG A 132 0.49 -14.26 12.51
N LEU A 133 0.49 -12.98 12.20
CA LEU A 133 0.49 -11.95 13.24
C LEU A 133 -0.85 -11.88 13.96
N SER A 134 -1.93 -11.81 13.22
CA SER A 134 -3.26 -11.72 13.81
C SER A 134 -3.81 -13.08 14.19
N ARG A 135 -3.22 -14.16 13.66
CA ARG A 135 -3.66 -15.55 13.85
C ARG A 135 -5.08 -15.77 13.34
N LEU A 136 -5.44 -15.03 12.30
CA LEU A 136 -6.76 -15.11 11.68
C LEU A 136 -6.59 -15.31 10.18
N HIS A 137 -7.62 -15.86 9.55
CA HIS A 137 -7.71 -15.88 8.11
C HIS A 137 -8.17 -14.52 7.64
N GLU A 138 -7.52 -13.97 6.64
CA GLU A 138 -7.88 -12.67 6.09
C GLU A 138 -7.95 -12.75 4.58
N ASP A 139 -8.81 -11.90 4.00
CA ASP A 139 -8.94 -11.81 2.56
C ASP A 139 -7.97 -10.76 2.02
N TYR A 140 -7.26 -11.14 0.99
CA TYR A 140 -6.32 -10.26 0.28
C TYR A 140 -6.63 -10.28 -1.20
N ILE A 141 -6.25 -9.22 -1.88
CA ILE A 141 -6.27 -9.18 -3.33
C ILE A 141 -4.86 -9.51 -3.79
N SER A 142 -4.72 -10.51 -4.65
CA SER A 142 -3.44 -10.97 -5.15
C SER A 142 -3.13 -10.31 -6.47
N VAL A 143 -2.06 -9.52 -6.53
CA VAL A 143 -1.62 -8.85 -7.75
C VAL A 143 -0.37 -9.55 -8.28
N PRO A 144 -0.40 -10.09 -9.50
CA PRO A 144 0.78 -10.78 -10.04
C PRO A 144 1.93 -9.81 -10.24
N VAL A 145 3.16 -10.31 -10.01
CA VAL A 145 4.35 -9.45 -10.08
C VAL A 145 4.56 -8.82 -11.45
N GLU A 146 4.06 -9.46 -12.51
CA GLU A 146 4.16 -8.93 -13.87
C GLU A 146 3.43 -7.60 -14.04
N GLU A 147 2.48 -7.31 -13.17
CA GLU A 147 1.70 -6.06 -13.23
C GLU A 147 2.22 -4.99 -12.29
N ILE A 148 3.30 -5.27 -11.56
CA ILE A 148 3.85 -4.35 -10.57
C ILE A 148 4.95 -3.51 -11.20
N ILE A 149 4.91 -2.21 -10.93
CA ILE A 149 5.94 -1.27 -11.37
C ILE A 149 6.91 -1.09 -10.19
N TRP A 150 8.17 -1.41 -10.40
CA TRP A 150 9.15 -1.40 -9.31
C TRP A 150 9.90 -0.07 -9.25
N VAL A 151 10.21 0.32 -8.01
CA VAL A 151 10.97 1.56 -7.74
C VAL A 151 12.26 1.21 -7.02
#